data_d7f70fd277b95fe535dab06538b32d2c
#
_entry.id   d7f70fd277b95fe535dab06538b32d2c
#
_cell.length_a   1.000
_cell.length_b   1.000
_cell.length_c   1.000
_cell.angle_alpha   90.00
_cell.angle_beta   90.00
_cell.angle_gamma   90.00
#
_symmetry.space_group_name_H-M   'P 1'
#
loop_
_entity.id
_entity.type
_entity.pdbx_description
1 polymer ?
#
loop_
_entity_poly.entity_id
_entity_poly.type
_entity_poly.pdbx_seq_one_letter_code
_entity_poly.pdbx_strand_id
1 'polypeptide(L)'
;MKTPITYYGGKQILTHEILELMPAHKIYVEPFFGGGAIFFAKGSSFLEVINDTNDLLINFYQQCVDNFEALQHRIQNTLHSESLFKKARTIYNNPRYRSKLDKAWAVWVMTNMSVMATPRGGWKRDNGTGGSHIGIGMDNHRKRFTSQIYDRLSKVQISCHDAIDVIKERDTPDTFFYLDPPYIGAEQKHYKGYKKEDFKRLLDVLSGIQGKFILSNFSSDILQEYCEANNWNIKVISLKSMIPALIHKPRRKYEVLVWNFTQEQSQLKFE
;
A
#
# COMPACT_ATOMS: atom_id res chain seq x y z
N MET A 1 8.91 -6.22 8.78
CA MET A 1 9.99 -5.89 7.82
C MET A 1 9.63 -4.65 7.00
N LYS A 2 10.58 -4.06 6.23
CA LYS A 2 10.26 -2.92 5.34
C LYS A 2 9.76 -3.43 3.98
N THR A 3 8.92 -2.61 3.32
CA THR A 3 8.38 -2.92 1.98
C THR A 3 9.48 -2.98 0.91
N PRO A 4 9.37 -3.87 -0.11
CA PRO A 4 10.35 -3.98 -1.20
C PRO A 4 10.35 -2.78 -2.15
N ILE A 5 9.26 -2.01 -2.15
CA ILE A 5 9.07 -0.81 -2.97
C ILE A 5 8.59 0.35 -2.13
N THR A 6 8.89 1.57 -2.59
CA THR A 6 8.25 2.79 -2.08
C THR A 6 6.96 3.00 -2.89
N TYR A 7 5.83 3.12 -2.23
CA TYR A 7 4.56 3.30 -2.91
C TYR A 7 3.87 4.58 -2.48
N TYR A 8 3.25 5.28 -3.44
CA TYR A 8 2.54 6.53 -3.18
C TYR A 8 1.36 6.27 -2.23
N GLY A 9 1.21 7.13 -1.22
CA GLY A 9 0.15 6.95 -0.20
C GLY A 9 0.43 5.86 0.83
N GLY A 10 1.62 5.23 0.79
CA GLY A 10 1.97 4.15 1.73
C GLY A 10 1.85 4.56 3.20
N LYS A 11 1.24 3.69 4.00
CA LYS A 11 0.86 3.92 5.40
C LYS A 11 1.99 3.72 6.41
N GLN A 12 3.25 3.93 6.02
CA GLN A 12 4.40 3.72 6.91
C GLN A 12 4.33 4.55 8.20
N ILE A 13 3.75 5.75 8.14
CA ILE A 13 3.59 6.65 9.30
C ILE A 13 2.50 6.14 10.25
N LEU A 14 1.45 5.51 9.72
CA LEU A 14 0.31 5.00 10.49
C LEU A 14 0.43 3.52 10.86
N THR A 15 1.53 2.88 10.48
CA THR A 15 1.71 1.44 10.69
C THR A 15 1.56 1.06 12.16
N HIS A 16 2.12 1.84 13.07
CA HIS A 16 2.06 1.57 14.51
C HIS A 16 0.62 1.59 15.02
N GLU A 17 -0.12 2.68 14.73
CA GLU A 17 -1.51 2.84 15.16
C GLU A 17 -2.42 1.76 14.58
N ILE A 18 -2.19 1.38 13.31
CA ILE A 18 -2.99 0.33 12.66
C ILE A 18 -2.70 -1.03 13.28
N LEU A 19 -1.44 -1.34 13.59
CA LEU A 19 -1.05 -2.61 14.22
C LEU A 19 -1.56 -2.71 15.65
N GLU A 20 -1.54 -1.63 16.43
CA GLU A 20 -2.11 -1.59 17.78
C GLU A 20 -3.63 -1.78 17.79
N LEU A 21 -4.30 -1.26 16.75
CA LEU A 21 -5.75 -1.38 16.61
C LEU A 21 -6.17 -2.75 16.06
N MET A 22 -5.25 -3.48 15.40
CA MET A 22 -5.57 -4.72 14.68
C MET A 22 -6.08 -5.81 15.63
N PRO A 23 -7.29 -6.36 15.38
CA PRO A 23 -7.85 -7.41 16.24
C PRO A 23 -7.20 -8.76 15.98
N ALA A 24 -7.39 -9.71 16.91
CA ALA A 24 -7.07 -11.11 16.66
C ALA A 24 -7.89 -11.63 15.45
N HIS A 25 -7.24 -12.38 14.55
CA HIS A 25 -7.84 -12.91 13.33
C HIS A 25 -7.07 -14.14 12.85
N LYS A 26 -7.73 -15.02 12.10
CA LYS A 26 -7.10 -16.16 11.41
C LYS A 26 -6.79 -15.83 9.96
N ILE A 27 -7.67 -15.05 9.31
CA ILE A 27 -7.57 -14.70 7.89
C ILE A 27 -7.30 -13.20 7.78
N TYR A 28 -6.22 -12.82 7.11
CA TYR A 28 -5.89 -11.44 6.79
C TYR A 28 -6.12 -11.18 5.30
N VAL A 29 -6.84 -10.13 4.98
CA VAL A 29 -7.09 -9.74 3.60
C VAL A 29 -6.77 -8.25 3.40
N GLU A 30 -5.95 -7.93 2.40
CA GLU A 30 -5.61 -6.56 2.01
C GLU A 30 -6.04 -6.33 0.55
N PRO A 31 -7.31 -5.90 0.30
CA PRO A 31 -7.89 -5.80 -1.04
C PRO A 31 -7.31 -4.64 -1.89
N PHE A 32 -6.68 -3.65 -1.25
CA PHE A 32 -6.01 -2.51 -1.87
C PHE A 32 -4.54 -2.52 -1.45
N PHE A 33 -3.77 -3.46 -1.98
CA PHE A 33 -2.47 -3.81 -1.44
C PHE A 33 -1.40 -2.72 -1.61
N GLY A 34 -1.34 -2.09 -2.79
CA GLY A 34 -0.35 -1.05 -3.06
C GLY A 34 1.07 -1.48 -2.70
N GLY A 35 1.70 -0.76 -1.77
CA GLY A 35 3.03 -1.07 -1.26
C GLY A 35 3.08 -2.12 -0.14
N GLY A 36 1.94 -2.57 0.37
CA GLY A 36 1.83 -3.59 1.42
C GLY A 36 2.41 -3.17 2.77
N ALA A 37 2.32 -1.89 3.14
CA ALA A 37 2.99 -1.38 4.35
C ALA A 37 2.56 -2.13 5.62
N ILE A 38 1.28 -2.44 5.76
CA ILE A 38 0.73 -3.14 6.91
C ILE A 38 1.08 -4.62 6.86
N PHE A 39 0.89 -5.26 5.70
CA PHE A 39 1.23 -6.65 5.48
C PHE A 39 2.71 -6.97 5.81
N PHE A 40 3.65 -6.14 5.35
CA PHE A 40 5.07 -6.36 5.63
C PHE A 40 5.48 -6.01 7.06
N ALA A 41 4.70 -5.20 7.78
CA ALA A 41 4.99 -4.81 9.15
C ALA A 41 4.41 -5.77 10.19
N LYS A 42 3.26 -6.40 9.91
CA LYS A 42 2.61 -7.35 10.80
C LYS A 42 3.28 -8.73 10.79
N GLY A 43 3.01 -9.53 11.81
CA GLY A 43 3.27 -10.96 11.82
C GLY A 43 2.38 -11.72 10.83
N SER A 44 2.76 -12.95 10.46
CA SER A 44 1.95 -13.79 9.57
C SER A 44 0.67 -14.25 10.25
N SER A 45 -0.42 -14.32 9.48
CA SER A 45 -1.68 -14.96 9.87
C SER A 45 -1.74 -16.38 9.32
N PHE A 46 -2.72 -17.17 9.76
CA PHE A 46 -2.92 -18.53 9.25
C PHE A 46 -3.16 -18.57 7.74
N LEU A 47 -4.00 -17.65 7.25
CA LEU A 47 -4.22 -17.40 5.82
C LEU A 47 -4.06 -15.91 5.54
N GLU A 48 -3.35 -15.57 4.47
CA GLU A 48 -3.17 -14.19 4.03
C GLU A 48 -3.48 -14.07 2.54
N VAL A 49 -4.27 -13.05 2.22
CA VAL A 49 -4.68 -12.72 0.84
C VAL A 49 -4.33 -11.28 0.56
N ILE A 50 -3.58 -11.05 -0.51
CA ILE A 50 -3.27 -9.70 -1.01
C ILE A 50 -3.85 -9.52 -2.40
N ASN A 51 -4.39 -8.35 -2.68
CA ASN A 51 -5.03 -8.02 -3.94
C ASN A 51 -4.75 -6.57 -4.35
N ASP A 52 -4.61 -6.36 -5.63
CA ASP A 52 -4.61 -5.02 -6.23
C ASP A 52 -5.14 -5.12 -7.66
N THR A 53 -5.83 -4.09 -8.14
CA THR A 53 -6.30 -4.03 -9.54
C THR A 53 -5.18 -3.70 -10.52
N ASN A 54 -4.00 -3.28 -10.05
CA ASN A 54 -2.84 -2.98 -10.87
C ASN A 54 -2.06 -4.26 -11.22
N ASP A 55 -2.31 -4.84 -12.40
CA ASP A 55 -1.65 -6.04 -12.89
C ASP A 55 -0.10 -5.96 -12.88
N LEU A 56 0.47 -4.80 -13.17
CA LEU A 56 1.93 -4.63 -13.11
C LEU A 56 2.47 -4.77 -11.68
N LEU A 57 1.72 -4.26 -10.70
CA LEU A 57 2.07 -4.36 -9.30
C LEU A 57 1.93 -5.81 -8.81
N ILE A 58 0.84 -6.47 -9.16
CA ILE A 58 0.63 -7.90 -8.85
C ILE A 58 1.70 -8.75 -9.51
N ASN A 59 2.03 -8.52 -10.78
CA ASN A 59 3.15 -9.18 -11.44
C ASN A 59 4.47 -8.97 -10.67
N PHE A 60 4.72 -7.78 -10.12
CA PHE A 60 5.93 -7.55 -9.32
C PHE A 60 5.99 -8.49 -8.10
N TYR A 61 4.90 -8.59 -7.34
CA TYR A 61 4.85 -9.47 -6.16
C TYR A 61 4.92 -10.96 -6.53
N GLN A 62 4.30 -11.37 -7.63
CA GLN A 62 4.45 -12.73 -8.16
C GLN A 62 5.91 -13.03 -8.53
N GLN A 63 6.60 -12.08 -9.19
CA GLN A 63 8.01 -12.26 -9.55
C GLN A 63 8.95 -12.22 -8.33
N CYS A 64 8.54 -11.64 -7.22
CA CYS A 64 9.25 -11.77 -5.94
C CYS A 64 9.23 -13.21 -5.38
N VAL A 65 8.38 -14.09 -5.91
CA VAL A 65 8.32 -15.52 -5.58
C VAL A 65 8.82 -16.37 -6.74
N ASP A 66 8.23 -16.22 -7.93
CA ASP A 66 8.47 -17.10 -9.07
C ASP A 66 9.89 -16.98 -9.64
N ASN A 67 10.51 -15.79 -9.57
CA ASN A 67 11.82 -15.48 -10.15
C ASN A 67 12.65 -14.58 -9.22
N PHE A 68 12.63 -14.87 -7.92
CA PHE A 68 13.25 -14.02 -6.90
C PHE A 68 14.73 -13.72 -7.21
N GLU A 69 15.54 -14.73 -7.47
CA GLU A 69 16.98 -14.59 -7.66
C GLU A 69 17.29 -13.71 -8.88
N ALA A 70 16.61 -13.95 -10.01
CA ALA A 70 16.78 -13.16 -11.22
C ALA A 70 16.37 -11.69 -11.02
N LEU A 71 15.26 -11.47 -10.31
CA LEU A 71 14.79 -10.12 -10.00
C LEU A 71 15.73 -9.43 -9.01
N GLN A 72 16.18 -10.12 -7.97
CA GLN A 72 17.16 -9.61 -7.00
C GLN A 72 18.46 -9.22 -7.67
N HIS A 73 19.05 -10.12 -8.49
CA HIS A 73 20.26 -9.83 -9.23
C HIS A 73 20.13 -8.58 -10.10
N ARG A 74 19.00 -8.46 -10.80
CA ARG A 74 18.74 -7.30 -11.65
C ARG A 74 18.61 -6.01 -10.84
N ILE A 75 17.90 -6.05 -9.71
CA ILE A 75 17.73 -4.92 -8.79
C ILE A 75 19.08 -4.48 -8.22
N GLN A 76 19.88 -5.41 -7.73
CA GLN A 76 21.19 -5.12 -7.14
C GLN A 76 22.14 -4.45 -8.13
N ASN A 77 22.07 -4.82 -9.41
CA ASN A 77 22.86 -4.23 -10.48
C ASN A 77 22.21 -2.99 -11.14
N THR A 78 21.11 -2.48 -10.59
CA THR A 78 20.46 -1.28 -11.11
C THR A 78 21.05 -0.02 -10.48
N LEU A 79 21.79 0.74 -11.28
CA LEU A 79 22.32 2.04 -10.87
C LEU A 79 21.22 3.10 -10.81
N HIS A 80 21.43 4.15 -10.01
CA HIS A 80 20.59 5.35 -10.06
C HIS A 80 20.94 6.16 -11.33
N SER A 81 20.31 5.81 -12.44
CA SER A 81 20.63 6.31 -13.77
C SER A 81 19.37 6.80 -14.48
N GLU A 82 19.45 7.98 -15.11
CA GLU A 82 18.36 8.54 -15.90
C GLU A 82 18.02 7.66 -17.12
N SER A 83 19.02 7.06 -17.76
CA SER A 83 18.80 6.16 -18.90
C SER A 83 18.08 4.88 -18.49
N LEU A 84 18.43 4.28 -17.34
CA LEU A 84 17.72 3.12 -16.81
C LEU A 84 16.28 3.49 -16.36
N PHE A 85 16.10 4.68 -15.77
CA PHE A 85 14.78 5.19 -15.46
C PHE A 85 13.90 5.37 -16.72
N LYS A 86 14.43 5.96 -17.79
CA LYS A 86 13.74 6.11 -19.08
C LYS A 86 13.37 4.75 -19.67
N LYS A 87 14.29 3.77 -19.62
CA LYS A 87 14.05 2.39 -20.06
C LYS A 87 12.91 1.75 -19.26
N ALA A 88 12.96 1.84 -17.93
CA ALA A 88 11.91 1.31 -17.06
C ALA A 88 10.56 1.96 -17.31
N ARG A 89 10.52 3.29 -17.50
CA ARG A 89 9.30 4.03 -17.85
C ARG A 89 8.71 3.55 -19.17
N THR A 90 9.53 3.30 -20.18
CA THR A 90 9.06 2.75 -21.47
C THR A 90 8.43 1.38 -21.29
N ILE A 91 9.03 0.50 -20.48
CA ILE A 91 8.48 -0.83 -20.18
C ILE A 91 7.17 -0.70 -19.39
N TYR A 92 7.13 0.16 -18.37
CA TYR A 92 5.96 0.39 -17.52
C TYR A 92 4.75 0.90 -18.32
N ASN A 93 4.99 1.84 -19.24
CA ASN A 93 3.92 2.44 -20.06
C ASN A 93 3.49 1.54 -21.23
N ASN A 94 4.34 0.62 -21.69
CA ASN A 94 4.09 -0.27 -22.83
C ASN A 94 4.45 -1.73 -22.45
N PRO A 95 3.66 -2.35 -21.54
CA PRO A 95 4.01 -3.67 -20.97
C PRO A 95 3.69 -4.86 -21.87
N ARG A 96 2.88 -4.68 -22.94
CA ARG A 96 2.25 -5.76 -23.70
C ARG A 96 3.19 -6.85 -24.20
N TYR A 97 4.39 -6.46 -24.65
CA TYR A 97 5.37 -7.40 -25.24
C TYR A 97 6.66 -7.53 -24.40
N ARG A 98 6.53 -7.29 -23.08
CA ARG A 98 7.65 -7.36 -22.15
C ARG A 98 7.57 -8.62 -21.30
N SER A 99 8.72 -9.20 -20.95
CA SER A 99 8.77 -10.33 -20.03
C SER A 99 8.18 -9.94 -18.65
N LYS A 100 7.68 -10.93 -17.90
CA LYS A 100 7.21 -10.72 -16.53
C LYS A 100 8.31 -10.10 -15.66
N LEU A 101 9.55 -10.54 -15.81
CA LEU A 101 10.73 -10.03 -15.11
C LEU A 101 11.04 -8.56 -15.47
N ASP A 102 10.93 -8.19 -16.77
CA ASP A 102 11.10 -6.78 -17.19
C ASP A 102 10.07 -5.86 -16.57
N LYS A 103 8.81 -6.29 -16.54
CA LYS A 103 7.70 -5.56 -15.92
C LYS A 103 7.92 -5.37 -14.42
N ALA A 104 8.33 -6.44 -13.71
CA ALA A 104 8.63 -6.39 -12.28
C ALA A 104 9.79 -5.43 -11.97
N TRP A 105 10.88 -5.52 -12.72
CA TRP A 105 12.00 -4.59 -12.61
C TRP A 105 11.57 -3.15 -12.88
N ALA A 106 10.74 -2.92 -13.90
CA ALA A 106 10.23 -1.58 -14.21
C ALA A 106 9.38 -1.02 -13.07
N VAL A 107 8.52 -1.82 -12.44
CA VAL A 107 7.77 -1.41 -11.25
C VAL A 107 8.73 -0.98 -10.13
N TRP A 108 9.73 -1.79 -9.82
CA TRP A 108 10.72 -1.46 -8.78
C TRP A 108 11.46 -0.15 -9.07
N VAL A 109 11.89 0.07 -10.31
CA VAL A 109 12.58 1.31 -10.73
C VAL A 109 11.61 2.51 -10.63
N MET A 110 10.41 2.38 -11.17
CA MET A 110 9.43 3.47 -11.19
C MET A 110 9.00 3.90 -9.79
N THR A 111 8.86 2.97 -8.86
CA THR A 111 8.45 3.27 -7.48
C THR A 111 9.59 3.83 -6.62
N ASN A 112 10.85 3.47 -6.88
CA ASN A 112 11.98 3.91 -6.08
C ASN A 112 12.75 5.12 -6.66
N MET A 113 12.71 5.33 -7.99
CA MET A 113 13.44 6.40 -8.66
C MET A 113 12.57 7.57 -9.14
N SER A 114 11.23 7.47 -9.06
CA SER A 114 10.35 8.57 -9.43
C SER A 114 10.19 9.57 -8.29
N VAL A 115 10.01 10.83 -8.65
CA VAL A 115 9.58 11.86 -7.71
C VAL A 115 8.24 11.45 -7.10
N MET A 116 8.11 11.52 -5.77
CA MET A 116 6.94 11.12 -4.98
C MET A 116 6.54 9.64 -5.16
N ALA A 117 7.45 8.77 -5.61
CA ALA A 117 7.19 7.34 -5.86
C ALA A 117 6.00 7.09 -6.79
N THR A 118 5.73 8.00 -7.73
CA THR A 118 4.60 7.89 -8.65
C THR A 118 5.06 7.45 -10.03
N PRO A 119 4.33 6.54 -10.71
CA PRO A 119 4.70 6.08 -12.05
C PRO A 119 4.75 7.20 -13.10
N ARG A 120 4.07 8.32 -12.85
CA ARG A 120 4.07 9.51 -13.71
C ARG A 120 5.08 10.57 -13.29
N GLY A 121 5.73 10.40 -12.15
CA GLY A 121 6.77 11.32 -11.65
C GLY A 121 7.97 11.38 -12.57
N GLY A 122 8.69 12.51 -12.54
CA GLY A 122 9.99 12.65 -13.18
C GLY A 122 11.04 11.75 -12.49
N TRP A 123 12.18 11.59 -13.15
CA TRP A 123 13.34 10.98 -12.50
C TRP A 123 13.78 11.82 -11.29
N LYS A 124 13.86 11.18 -10.12
CA LYS A 124 14.30 11.81 -8.88
C LYS A 124 15.80 12.05 -8.94
N ARG A 125 16.22 13.30 -8.86
CA ARG A 125 17.64 13.72 -8.87
C ARG A 125 17.91 14.62 -7.70
N ASP A 126 19.15 14.58 -7.24
CA ASP A 126 19.68 15.41 -6.17
C ASP A 126 20.37 16.64 -6.77
N ASN A 127 20.18 17.79 -6.13
CA ASN A 127 20.87 19.03 -6.48
C ASN A 127 21.88 19.45 -5.40
N GLY A 128 22.17 18.55 -4.44
CA GLY A 128 23.14 18.78 -3.38
C GLY A 128 22.67 19.70 -2.25
N THR A 129 21.44 20.22 -2.33
CA THR A 129 20.90 21.16 -1.31
C THR A 129 20.02 20.49 -0.27
N GLY A 130 19.72 19.20 -0.42
CA GLY A 130 18.86 18.42 0.48
C GLY A 130 19.65 17.61 1.51
N GLY A 131 19.06 17.37 2.67
CA GLY A 131 19.69 16.63 3.78
C GLY A 131 19.88 15.12 3.56
N SER A 132 19.54 14.55 2.40
CA SER A 132 19.72 13.13 2.11
C SER A 132 20.25 12.89 0.70
N HIS A 133 21.31 12.10 0.60
CA HIS A 133 21.91 11.71 -0.68
C HIS A 133 21.08 10.59 -1.36
N ILE A 134 20.53 10.86 -2.56
CA ILE A 134 19.69 9.93 -3.29
C ILE A 134 20.39 8.59 -3.57
N GLY A 135 21.70 8.62 -3.86
CA GLY A 135 22.50 7.40 -4.06
C GLY A 135 22.50 6.49 -2.84
N ILE A 136 22.58 7.05 -1.62
CA ILE A 136 22.47 6.29 -0.37
C ILE A 136 21.05 5.71 -0.23
N GLY A 137 20.02 6.50 -0.57
CA GLY A 137 18.65 6.02 -0.59
C GLY A 137 18.45 4.83 -1.52
N MET A 138 19.02 4.89 -2.73
CA MET A 138 18.97 3.80 -3.71
C MET A 138 19.73 2.56 -3.27
N ASP A 139 20.89 2.73 -2.63
CA ASP A 139 21.62 1.61 -2.04
C ASP A 139 20.81 0.92 -0.95
N ASN A 140 20.15 1.68 -0.08
CA ASN A 140 19.24 1.16 0.92
C ASN A 140 18.05 0.41 0.30
N HIS A 141 17.50 0.86 -0.84
CA HIS A 141 16.43 0.14 -1.54
C HIS A 141 16.93 -1.20 -2.11
N ARG A 142 18.14 -1.24 -2.69
CA ARG A 142 18.74 -2.51 -3.15
C ARG A 142 18.98 -3.47 -2.01
N LYS A 143 19.60 -3.00 -0.90
CA LYS A 143 19.89 -3.81 0.29
C LYS A 143 18.64 -4.39 0.99
N ARG A 144 17.48 -3.73 0.86
CA ARG A 144 16.22 -4.24 1.41
C ARG A 144 15.61 -5.38 0.60
N PHE A 145 16.04 -5.58 -0.64
CA PHE A 145 15.51 -6.64 -1.49
C PHE A 145 16.24 -7.96 -1.19
N THR A 146 15.80 -8.65 -0.14
CA THR A 146 16.41 -9.87 0.42
C THR A 146 15.46 -11.06 0.33
N SER A 147 15.97 -12.29 0.57
CA SER A 147 15.17 -13.51 0.60
C SER A 147 14.00 -13.46 1.59
N GLN A 148 14.05 -12.60 2.62
CA GLN A 148 12.92 -12.39 3.52
C GLN A 148 11.63 -11.94 2.78
N ILE A 149 11.75 -11.29 1.62
CA ILE A 149 10.60 -10.92 0.78
C ILE A 149 9.98 -12.19 0.18
N TYR A 150 10.80 -13.09 -0.34
CA TYR A 150 10.35 -14.39 -0.84
C TYR A 150 9.68 -15.18 0.29
N ASP A 151 10.33 -15.34 1.43
CA ASP A 151 9.80 -16.09 2.58
C ASP A 151 8.45 -15.53 3.04
N ARG A 152 8.30 -14.20 3.02
CA ARG A 152 7.07 -13.51 3.43
C ARG A 152 5.92 -13.70 2.46
N LEU A 153 6.20 -13.73 1.15
CA LEU A 153 5.20 -13.81 0.09
C LEU A 153 4.88 -15.25 -0.36
N SER A 154 5.78 -16.21 -0.14
CA SER A 154 5.67 -17.58 -0.68
C SER A 154 4.45 -18.38 -0.19
N LYS A 155 3.83 -17.94 0.93
CA LYS A 155 2.65 -18.58 1.53
C LYS A 155 1.36 -17.77 1.37
N VAL A 156 1.39 -16.69 0.60
CA VAL A 156 0.30 -15.73 0.46
C VAL A 156 -0.48 -16.00 -0.82
N GLN A 157 -1.78 -15.90 -0.74
CA GLN A 157 -2.63 -15.90 -1.93
C GLN A 157 -2.61 -14.50 -2.57
N ILE A 158 -2.25 -14.44 -3.85
CA ILE A 158 -2.13 -13.19 -4.59
C ILE A 158 -3.19 -13.15 -5.69
N SER A 159 -4.04 -12.13 -5.69
CA SER A 159 -5.10 -11.94 -6.68
C SER A 159 -5.02 -10.57 -7.37
N CYS A 160 -5.70 -10.44 -8.50
CA CYS A 160 -5.79 -9.21 -9.29
C CYS A 160 -7.25 -9.00 -9.75
N HIS A 161 -8.11 -8.67 -8.80
CA HIS A 161 -9.56 -8.54 -9.00
C HIS A 161 -10.09 -7.22 -8.43
N ASP A 162 -11.36 -6.93 -8.71
CA ASP A 162 -12.06 -5.85 -8.00
C ASP A 162 -12.05 -6.14 -6.49
N ALA A 163 -11.73 -5.12 -5.69
CA ALA A 163 -11.61 -5.26 -4.24
C ALA A 163 -12.91 -5.71 -3.58
N ILE A 164 -14.06 -5.31 -4.12
CA ILE A 164 -15.38 -5.68 -3.62
C ILE A 164 -15.63 -7.18 -3.80
N ASP A 165 -15.21 -7.74 -4.93
CA ASP A 165 -15.37 -9.17 -5.18
C ASP A 165 -14.49 -9.97 -4.21
N VAL A 166 -13.26 -9.53 -3.97
CA VAL A 166 -12.36 -10.15 -2.99
C VAL A 166 -12.93 -10.06 -1.56
N ILE A 167 -13.50 -8.91 -1.16
CA ILE A 167 -14.11 -8.76 0.15
C ILE A 167 -15.26 -9.76 0.32
N LYS A 168 -16.18 -9.82 -0.65
CA LYS A 168 -17.33 -10.74 -0.61
C LYS A 168 -16.92 -12.20 -0.58
N GLU A 169 -15.91 -12.59 -1.37
CA GLU A 169 -15.41 -13.96 -1.45
C GLU A 169 -14.74 -14.42 -0.14
N ARG A 170 -14.09 -13.49 0.57
CA ARG A 170 -13.27 -13.78 1.75
C ARG A 170 -13.94 -13.42 3.07
N ASP A 171 -15.20 -12.97 3.04
CA ASP A 171 -15.93 -12.56 4.24
C ASP A 171 -16.32 -13.76 5.10
N THR A 172 -15.75 -13.82 6.29
CA THR A 172 -16.08 -14.78 7.36
C THR A 172 -15.88 -14.10 8.72
N PRO A 173 -16.45 -14.63 9.81
CA PRO A 173 -16.21 -14.09 11.15
C PRO A 173 -14.75 -14.10 11.61
N ASP A 174 -13.91 -14.98 11.03
CA ASP A 174 -12.46 -15.08 11.32
C ASP A 174 -11.61 -14.14 10.46
N THR A 175 -12.21 -13.41 9.52
CA THR A 175 -11.50 -12.54 8.57
C THR A 175 -11.33 -11.13 9.12
N PHE A 176 -10.11 -10.60 8.94
CA PHE A 176 -9.80 -9.20 9.14
C PHE A 176 -9.35 -8.57 7.83
N PHE A 177 -10.05 -7.50 7.42
CA PHE A 177 -9.74 -6.71 6.24
C PHE A 177 -9.00 -5.44 6.62
N TYR A 178 -7.84 -5.19 6.03
CA TYR A 178 -7.23 -3.88 6.03
C TYR A 178 -7.48 -3.18 4.68
N LEU A 179 -8.09 -2.01 4.72
CA LEU A 179 -8.61 -1.31 3.55
C LEU A 179 -7.97 0.07 3.42
N ASP A 180 -7.27 0.31 2.33
CA ASP A 180 -6.65 1.59 1.97
C ASP A 180 -7.01 1.97 0.52
N PRO A 181 -8.32 2.21 0.23
CA PRO A 181 -8.76 2.54 -1.11
C PRO A 181 -8.23 3.91 -1.56
N PRO A 182 -8.23 4.21 -2.87
CA PRO A 182 -7.92 5.53 -3.36
C PRO A 182 -8.82 6.60 -2.70
N TYR A 183 -8.23 7.71 -2.22
CA TYR A 183 -8.96 8.71 -1.46
C TYR A 183 -9.75 9.65 -2.37
N ILE A 184 -11.03 9.88 -2.05
CA ILE A 184 -11.90 10.81 -2.77
C ILE A 184 -11.42 12.24 -2.52
N GLY A 185 -11.44 13.08 -3.57
CA GLY A 185 -11.08 14.51 -3.47
C GLY A 185 -9.60 14.80 -3.24
N ALA A 186 -8.74 13.79 -3.17
CA ALA A 186 -7.32 14.02 -3.41
C ALA A 186 -7.13 14.29 -4.93
N GLU A 187 -6.21 15.21 -5.31
CA GLU A 187 -5.81 15.38 -6.72
C GLU A 187 -5.08 14.12 -7.19
N GLN A 188 -5.83 13.03 -7.32
CA GLN A 188 -5.28 11.70 -7.62
C GLN A 188 -5.18 11.53 -9.13
N LYS A 189 -4.24 12.24 -9.74
CA LYS A 189 -3.83 12.00 -11.14
C LYS A 189 -3.34 10.55 -11.38
N HIS A 190 -3.17 9.76 -10.30
CA HIS A 190 -2.57 8.42 -10.32
C HIS A 190 -3.60 7.28 -10.33
N TYR A 191 -4.76 7.47 -9.72
CA TYR A 191 -5.85 6.48 -9.72
C TYR A 191 -6.98 6.98 -10.64
N LYS A 192 -6.77 6.84 -11.96
CA LYS A 192 -7.82 7.15 -12.93
C LYS A 192 -8.98 6.18 -12.73
N GLY A 193 -10.11 6.70 -12.28
CA GLY A 193 -11.36 5.96 -12.31
C GLY A 193 -12.03 5.71 -10.96
N TYR A 194 -11.34 5.82 -9.80
CA TYR A 194 -12.00 5.65 -8.51
C TYR A 194 -12.81 6.91 -8.15
N LYS A 195 -14.13 6.75 -8.08
CA LYS A 195 -15.10 7.84 -7.91
C LYS A 195 -15.81 7.74 -6.55
N LYS A 196 -16.63 8.75 -6.24
CA LYS A 196 -17.46 8.76 -5.03
C LYS A 196 -18.41 7.56 -5.00
N GLU A 197 -18.91 7.15 -6.16
CA GLU A 197 -19.80 6.00 -6.32
C GLU A 197 -19.08 4.68 -5.98
N ASP A 198 -17.80 4.55 -6.34
CA ASP A 198 -17.01 3.35 -6.01
C ASP A 198 -16.76 3.26 -4.51
N PHE A 199 -16.48 4.40 -3.87
CA PHE A 199 -16.34 4.45 -2.41
C PHE A 199 -17.65 4.13 -1.71
N LYS A 200 -18.78 4.67 -2.20
CA LYS A 200 -20.10 4.33 -1.66
C LYS A 200 -20.37 2.83 -1.76
N ARG A 201 -20.11 2.20 -2.92
CA ARG A 201 -20.24 0.75 -3.10
C ARG A 201 -19.36 -0.03 -2.10
N LEU A 202 -18.15 0.46 -1.82
CA LEU A 202 -17.29 -0.15 -0.80
C LEU A 202 -17.94 -0.07 0.58
N LEU A 203 -18.43 1.11 0.99
CA LEU A 203 -19.10 1.29 2.28
C LEU A 203 -20.36 0.46 2.40
N ASP A 204 -21.17 0.36 1.32
CA ASP A 204 -22.36 -0.51 1.26
C ASP A 204 -21.99 -1.98 1.54
N VAL A 205 -20.90 -2.47 0.95
CA VAL A 205 -20.43 -3.84 1.19
C VAL A 205 -19.93 -4.01 2.62
N LEU A 206 -19.13 -3.07 3.13
CA LEU A 206 -18.60 -3.13 4.50
C LEU A 206 -19.68 -3.10 5.57
N SER A 207 -20.85 -2.51 5.27
CA SER A 207 -22.01 -2.50 6.18
C SER A 207 -22.65 -3.89 6.38
N GLY A 208 -22.37 -4.84 5.48
CA GLY A 208 -22.97 -6.18 5.51
C GLY A 208 -22.02 -7.32 5.81
N ILE A 209 -20.69 -7.07 5.97
CA ILE A 209 -19.73 -8.16 6.20
C ILE A 209 -19.81 -8.72 7.63
N GLN A 210 -19.44 -10.00 7.76
CA GLN A 210 -19.29 -10.69 9.04
C GLN A 210 -17.92 -10.46 9.66
N GLY A 211 -16.92 -10.23 8.80
CA GLY A 211 -15.53 -10.01 9.20
C GLY A 211 -15.30 -8.66 9.86
N LYS A 212 -14.13 -8.51 10.44
CA LYS A 212 -13.66 -7.26 11.03
C LYS A 212 -12.88 -6.47 9.99
N PHE A 213 -12.95 -5.12 10.06
CA PHE A 213 -12.14 -4.29 9.19
C PHE A 213 -11.53 -3.07 9.89
N ILE A 214 -10.43 -2.58 9.32
CA ILE A 214 -9.93 -1.22 9.51
C ILE A 214 -9.85 -0.57 8.12
N LEU A 215 -10.52 0.58 7.97
CA LEU A 215 -10.52 1.41 6.78
C LEU A 215 -9.73 2.68 7.04
N SER A 216 -8.73 2.97 6.20
CA SER A 216 -7.96 4.20 6.19
C SER A 216 -8.46 5.12 5.08
N ASN A 217 -8.83 6.38 5.39
CA ASN A 217 -9.28 7.35 4.39
C ASN A 217 -9.15 8.79 4.92
N PHE A 218 -9.49 9.77 4.08
CA PHE A 218 -9.77 11.12 4.55
C PHE A 218 -11.18 11.23 5.13
N SER A 219 -11.35 12.10 6.12
CA SER A 219 -12.67 12.44 6.64
C SER A 219 -13.54 13.00 5.51
N SER A 220 -14.80 12.55 5.44
CA SER A 220 -15.81 13.00 4.48
C SER A 220 -17.22 12.77 5.05
N ASP A 221 -18.18 13.58 4.60
CA ASP A 221 -19.57 13.50 5.08
C ASP A 221 -20.15 12.09 4.86
N ILE A 222 -19.94 11.51 3.67
CA ILE A 222 -20.42 10.16 3.36
C ILE A 222 -19.83 9.11 4.30
N LEU A 223 -18.55 9.20 4.68
CA LEU A 223 -17.94 8.25 5.61
C LEU A 223 -18.51 8.42 7.01
N GLN A 224 -18.77 9.66 7.43
CA GLN A 224 -19.38 9.94 8.74
C GLN A 224 -20.81 9.41 8.82
N GLU A 225 -21.64 9.61 7.79
CA GLU A 225 -22.99 9.05 7.68
C GLU A 225 -22.99 7.52 7.88
N TYR A 226 -22.06 6.80 7.23
CA TYR A 226 -21.94 5.34 7.37
C TYR A 226 -21.45 4.93 8.76
N CYS A 227 -20.52 5.69 9.36
CA CYS A 227 -20.08 5.43 10.74
C CYS A 227 -21.24 5.53 11.74
N GLU A 228 -22.07 6.57 11.62
CA GLU A 228 -23.23 6.79 12.48
C GLU A 228 -24.30 5.71 12.26
N ALA A 229 -24.64 5.40 11.00
CA ALA A 229 -25.66 4.41 10.67
C ALA A 229 -25.31 2.98 11.10
N ASN A 230 -24.03 2.63 11.10
CA ASN A 230 -23.56 1.27 11.40
C ASN A 230 -22.85 1.15 12.77
N ASN A 231 -22.81 2.22 13.57
CA ASN A 231 -22.09 2.28 14.85
C ASN A 231 -20.59 1.92 14.69
N TRP A 232 -19.97 2.34 13.60
CA TRP A 232 -18.52 2.15 13.42
C TRP A 232 -17.72 3.13 14.25
N ASN A 233 -16.60 2.67 14.73
CA ASN A 233 -15.65 3.52 15.45
C ASN A 233 -14.85 4.36 14.48
N ILE A 234 -14.49 5.59 14.88
CA ILE A 234 -13.66 6.50 14.09
C ILE A 234 -12.60 7.16 14.96
N LYS A 235 -11.34 7.17 14.48
CA LYS A 235 -10.21 7.88 15.08
C LYS A 235 -9.62 8.84 14.05
N VAL A 236 -9.57 10.13 14.40
CA VAL A 236 -8.94 11.17 13.57
C VAL A 236 -7.45 11.24 13.88
N ILE A 237 -6.62 11.16 12.84
CA ILE A 237 -5.16 11.25 12.94
C ILE A 237 -4.68 12.52 12.24
N SER A 238 -4.07 13.42 13.01
CA SER A 238 -3.50 14.65 12.45
C SER A 238 -2.10 14.36 11.89
N LEU A 239 -1.98 14.28 10.57
CA LEU A 239 -0.67 14.22 9.91
C LEU A 239 -0.08 15.62 9.82
N LYS A 240 1.08 15.87 10.46
CA LYS A 240 1.86 17.07 10.19
C LYS A 240 2.32 17.01 8.72
N SER A 241 1.85 17.95 7.89
CA SER A 241 2.32 18.07 6.52
C SER A 241 3.82 18.26 6.50
N MET A 242 4.59 17.37 5.85
CA MET A 242 6.03 17.50 5.65
C MET A 242 6.39 18.49 4.51
N ILE A 243 5.42 19.26 4.01
CA ILE A 243 5.67 20.27 2.97
C ILE A 243 6.13 21.55 3.67
N PRO A 244 7.33 22.07 3.34
CA PRO A 244 7.81 23.34 3.91
C PRO A 244 6.79 24.45 3.69
N ALA A 245 6.54 25.25 4.71
CA ALA A 245 5.51 26.29 4.80
C ALA A 245 5.71 27.51 3.87
N LEU A 246 6.57 27.41 2.85
CA LEU A 246 7.01 28.56 2.03
C LEU A 246 6.05 28.97 0.92
N ILE A 247 5.03 28.20 0.58
CA ILE A 247 4.18 28.49 -0.61
C ILE A 247 2.66 28.45 -0.37
N HIS A 248 2.15 27.73 0.63
CA HIS A 248 0.71 27.73 0.95
C HIS A 248 0.47 27.48 2.45
N LYS A 249 -0.61 28.08 3.01
CA LYS A 249 -1.10 27.71 4.35
C LYS A 249 -1.24 26.19 4.40
N PRO A 250 -0.64 25.48 5.39
CA PRO A 250 -0.71 24.03 5.47
C PRO A 250 -2.19 23.63 5.64
N ARG A 251 -2.82 23.10 4.59
CA ARG A 251 -4.09 22.41 4.73
C ARG A 251 -3.78 21.16 5.55
N ARG A 252 -4.17 21.15 6.82
CA ARG A 252 -4.09 19.96 7.66
C ARG A 252 -4.95 18.89 7.00
N LYS A 253 -4.33 17.87 6.40
CA LYS A 253 -5.05 16.69 5.95
C LYS A 253 -5.26 15.82 7.18
N TYR A 254 -6.52 15.63 7.55
CA TYR A 254 -6.88 14.69 8.60
C TYR A 254 -7.14 13.34 7.97
N GLU A 255 -6.32 12.37 8.31
CA GLU A 255 -6.56 10.98 7.99
C GLU A 255 -7.38 10.37 9.11
N VAL A 256 -8.31 9.48 8.77
CA VAL A 256 -9.14 8.79 9.73
C VAL A 256 -8.95 7.29 9.59
N LEU A 257 -8.97 6.59 10.73
CA LEU A 257 -9.15 5.14 10.79
C LEU A 257 -10.57 4.85 11.26
N VAL A 258 -11.27 4.01 10.52
CA VAL A 258 -12.63 3.56 10.82
C VAL A 258 -12.63 2.04 10.97
N TRP A 259 -13.35 1.50 11.98
CA TRP A 259 -13.43 0.06 12.21
C TRP A 259 -14.78 -0.36 12.81
N ASN A 260 -15.17 -1.63 12.60
CA ASN A 260 -16.49 -2.17 12.95
C ASN A 260 -16.50 -3.09 14.19
N PHE A 261 -15.48 -3.07 15.01
CA PHE A 261 -15.36 -3.97 16.17
C PHE A 261 -15.05 -3.20 17.45
N THR A 262 -15.36 -3.81 18.60
CA THR A 262 -14.94 -3.28 19.91
C THR A 262 -13.48 -3.68 20.17
N GLN A 263 -12.65 -2.71 20.58
CA GLN A 263 -11.30 -3.03 21.07
C GLN A 263 -11.43 -3.78 22.41
N GLU A 264 -11.05 -5.04 22.43
CA GLU A 264 -10.76 -5.70 23.71
C GLU A 264 -9.48 -5.05 24.26
N GLN A 265 -9.58 -4.42 25.42
CA GLN A 265 -8.40 -3.94 26.12
C GLN A 265 -7.53 -5.16 26.40
N SER A 266 -6.44 -5.32 25.65
CA SER A 266 -5.40 -6.27 25.98
C SER A 266 -4.78 -5.80 27.29
N GLN A 267 -5.24 -6.37 28.42
CA GLN A 267 -4.51 -6.31 29.67
C GLN A 267 -3.20 -7.07 29.42
N LEU A 268 -2.16 -6.33 29.07
CA LEU A 268 -0.79 -6.82 29.20
C LEU A 268 -0.57 -7.08 30.70
N LYS A 269 -0.81 -8.33 31.11
CA LYS A 269 -0.25 -8.84 32.36
C LYS A 269 1.24 -9.01 32.10
N PHE A 270 2.03 -8.07 32.59
CA PHE A 270 3.44 -8.31 32.83
C PHE A 270 3.52 -9.30 33.99
N GLU A 271 3.81 -10.55 33.73
CA GLU A 271 4.38 -11.51 34.68
C GLU A 271 5.89 -11.52 34.50
#